data_814f111ec4df9082c065fbee22c55044
#
_entry.id   814f111ec4df9082c065fbee22c55044
#
_cell.length_a   1.000
_cell.length_b   1.000
_cell.length_c   1.000
_cell.angle_alpha   90.00
_cell.angle_beta   90.00
_cell.angle_gamma   90.00
#
_symmetry.space_group_name_H-M   'P 1'
#
loop_
_entity.id
_entity.type
_entity.pdbx_description
1 polymer ?
#
loop_
_entity_poly.entity_id
_entity_poly.type
_entity_poly.pdbx_seq_one_letter_code
_entity_poly.pdbx_strand_id
1 'polypeptide(L)'
;ELINEITNIEVFTASLQGIVENFSANSAIMIIMMFFCVVGGIDKIRGNKYGYGEKFDEAFGALKTLALIMIGIITLVPILKLILEPIIAPIYEFFGASPAMFAGTILPVDSGAYPLAIELANGNMSIANLSGVVLGSTFGCIFIGMIPMTLPFLKEEDYNCFAAAVLVAIITIPIGRIAGGLA
;
A
#
# COMPACT_ATOMS: atom_id res chain seq x y z
N GLU A 1 -28.80 -4.19 11.20
CA GLU A 1 -28.47 -4.74 9.86
C GLU A 1 -27.08 -5.37 9.87
N LEU A 2 -26.02 -4.63 10.23
CA LEU A 2 -24.62 -5.10 10.26
C LEU A 2 -24.40 -6.30 11.21
N ILE A 3 -25.06 -6.33 12.35
CA ILE A 3 -24.97 -7.45 13.33
C ILE A 3 -25.64 -8.70 12.79
N ASN A 4 -26.74 -8.56 12.04
CA ASN A 4 -27.41 -9.69 11.41
C ASN A 4 -26.62 -10.28 10.23
N GLU A 5 -25.87 -9.48 9.50
CA GLU A 5 -24.94 -9.96 8.46
C GLU A 5 -23.76 -10.73 9.05
N ILE A 6 -23.16 -10.24 10.15
CA ILE A 6 -22.02 -10.89 10.82
C ILE A 6 -22.43 -12.22 11.48
N THR A 7 -23.68 -12.34 11.95
CA THR A 7 -24.20 -13.57 12.58
C THR A 7 -24.81 -14.56 11.58
N ASN A 8 -24.90 -14.22 10.30
CA ASN A 8 -25.46 -15.11 9.30
C ASN A 8 -24.44 -16.19 8.89
N ILE A 9 -24.67 -17.41 9.40
CA ILE A 9 -23.84 -18.59 9.13
C ILE A 9 -23.73 -18.87 7.62
N GLU A 10 -24.75 -18.55 6.83
CA GLU A 10 -24.73 -18.73 5.38
C GLU A 10 -23.73 -17.82 4.69
N VAL A 11 -23.63 -16.56 5.11
CA VAL A 11 -22.62 -15.62 4.58
C VAL A 11 -21.22 -16.07 4.95
N PHE A 12 -21.03 -16.55 6.18
CA PHE A 12 -19.75 -17.08 6.63
C PHE A 12 -19.34 -18.35 5.88
N THR A 13 -20.26 -19.29 5.67
CA THR A 13 -20.00 -20.52 4.90
C THR A 13 -19.76 -20.24 3.43
N ALA A 14 -20.49 -19.32 2.80
CA ALA A 14 -20.25 -18.90 1.42
C ALA A 14 -18.89 -18.22 1.25
N SER A 15 -18.46 -17.42 2.22
CA SER A 15 -17.14 -16.80 2.22
C SER A 15 -16.01 -17.84 2.36
N LEU A 16 -16.20 -18.85 3.20
CA LEU A 16 -15.25 -19.97 3.33
C LEU A 16 -15.18 -20.82 2.07
N GLN A 17 -16.32 -21.12 1.41
CA GLN A 17 -16.34 -21.81 0.15
C GLN A 17 -15.64 -21.03 -0.95
N GLY A 18 -15.86 -19.73 -1.05
CA GLY A 18 -15.16 -18.86 -2.00
C GLY A 18 -13.63 -18.85 -1.82
N ILE A 19 -13.16 -18.95 -0.57
CA ILE A 19 -11.72 -19.07 -0.26
C ILE A 19 -11.17 -20.42 -0.72
N VAL A 20 -11.93 -21.50 -0.56
CA VAL A 20 -11.50 -22.86 -0.94
C VAL A 20 -11.52 -23.04 -2.45
N GLU A 21 -12.55 -22.55 -3.15
CA GLU A 21 -12.68 -22.66 -4.61
C GLU A 21 -11.64 -21.84 -5.37
N ASN A 22 -11.24 -20.68 -4.82
CA ASN A 22 -10.21 -19.79 -5.40
C ASN A 22 -8.88 -19.87 -4.64
N PHE A 23 -8.49 -21.06 -4.17
CA PHE A 23 -7.28 -21.24 -3.38
C PHE A 23 -6.03 -20.90 -4.19
N SER A 24 -5.48 -19.74 -3.94
CA SER A 24 -4.22 -19.26 -4.50
C SER A 24 -3.16 -19.13 -3.40
N ALA A 25 -1.90 -18.97 -3.78
CA ALA A 25 -0.81 -18.71 -2.83
C ALA A 25 -1.10 -17.50 -1.92
N ASN A 26 -1.78 -16.49 -2.44
CA ASN A 26 -2.20 -15.32 -1.69
C ASN A 26 -3.25 -15.67 -0.61
N SER A 27 -4.21 -16.51 -0.94
CA SER A 27 -5.24 -17.00 0.00
C SER A 27 -4.61 -17.82 1.13
N ALA A 28 -3.60 -18.65 0.83
CA ALA A 28 -2.86 -19.40 1.83
C ALA A 28 -2.16 -18.48 2.83
N ILE A 29 -1.48 -17.45 2.35
CA ILE A 29 -0.81 -16.46 3.20
C ILE A 29 -1.83 -15.75 4.10
N MET A 30 -2.96 -15.31 3.55
CA MET A 30 -4.01 -14.65 4.31
C MET A 30 -4.59 -15.54 5.42
N ILE A 31 -4.81 -16.82 5.15
CA ILE A 31 -5.30 -17.79 6.16
C ILE A 31 -4.28 -17.95 7.29
N ILE A 32 -2.99 -18.08 6.96
CA ILE A 32 -1.92 -18.19 7.95
C ILE A 32 -1.86 -16.92 8.82
N MET A 33 -1.91 -15.75 8.21
CA MET A 33 -1.91 -14.47 8.94
C MET A 33 -3.13 -14.34 9.85
N MET A 34 -4.32 -14.73 9.38
CA MET A 34 -5.56 -14.73 10.17
C MET A 34 -5.44 -15.67 11.37
N PHE A 35 -4.89 -16.87 11.17
CA PHE A 35 -4.67 -17.83 12.26
C PHE A 35 -3.76 -17.23 13.35
N PHE A 36 -2.63 -16.64 12.97
CA PHE A 36 -1.73 -16.01 13.95
C PHE A 36 -2.34 -14.77 14.62
N CYS A 37 -3.18 -14.02 13.91
CA CYS A 37 -3.92 -12.90 14.49
C CYS A 37 -4.86 -13.40 15.62
N VAL A 38 -5.60 -14.48 15.38
CA VAL A 38 -6.49 -15.09 16.39
C VAL A 38 -5.69 -15.62 17.57
N VAL A 39 -4.57 -16.31 17.33
CA VAL A 39 -3.68 -16.82 18.39
C VAL A 39 -3.15 -15.68 19.24
N GLY A 40 -2.68 -14.58 18.62
CA GLY A 40 -2.21 -13.40 19.32
C GLY A 40 -3.30 -12.72 20.16
N GLY A 41 -4.51 -12.62 19.62
CA GLY A 41 -5.67 -12.08 20.32
C GLY A 41 -6.07 -12.92 21.55
N ILE A 42 -6.06 -14.24 21.42
CA ILE A 42 -6.35 -15.16 22.55
C ILE A 42 -5.27 -15.06 23.63
N ASP A 43 -3.99 -15.02 23.24
CA ASP A 43 -2.89 -14.89 24.20
C ASP A 43 -2.96 -13.54 24.93
N LYS A 44 -3.36 -12.48 24.25
CA LYS A 44 -3.60 -11.16 24.85
C LYS A 44 -4.68 -11.24 25.94
N ILE A 45 -5.82 -11.86 25.66
CA ILE A 45 -6.92 -12.04 26.62
C ILE A 45 -6.47 -12.86 27.83
N ARG A 46 -5.57 -13.82 27.62
CA ARG A 46 -5.01 -14.68 28.69
C ARG A 46 -3.89 -14.02 29.51
N GLY A 47 -3.61 -12.74 29.28
CA GLY A 47 -2.59 -11.99 30.00
C GLY A 47 -1.18 -12.14 29.41
N ASN A 48 -1.06 -12.35 28.11
CA ASN A 48 0.20 -12.38 27.35
C ASN A 48 1.19 -13.47 27.86
N LYS A 49 0.69 -14.67 28.04
CA LYS A 49 1.42 -15.77 28.66
C LYS A 49 2.51 -16.35 27.76
N TYR A 50 2.35 -16.26 26.44
CA TYR A 50 3.25 -16.81 25.44
C TYR A 50 4.01 -15.73 24.64
N GLY A 51 3.76 -14.44 24.91
CA GLY A 51 4.40 -13.31 24.21
C GLY A 51 3.78 -12.94 22.87
N TYR A 52 2.80 -13.69 22.37
CA TYR A 52 2.10 -13.36 21.12
C TYR A 52 1.16 -12.16 21.27
N GLY A 53 0.61 -11.94 22.47
CA GLY A 53 -0.25 -10.79 22.76
C GLY A 53 0.49 -9.47 22.70
N GLU A 54 1.79 -9.44 23.03
CA GLU A 54 2.64 -8.26 22.86
C GLU A 54 2.81 -7.91 21.37
N LYS A 55 3.07 -8.92 20.53
CA LYS A 55 3.17 -8.74 19.08
C LYS A 55 1.85 -8.32 18.44
N PHE A 56 0.73 -8.77 18.98
CA PHE A 56 -0.60 -8.32 18.60
C PHE A 56 -0.77 -6.81 18.88
N ASP A 57 -0.37 -6.32 20.05
CA ASP A 57 -0.42 -4.91 20.41
C ASP A 57 0.52 -4.05 19.52
N GLU A 58 1.73 -4.52 19.25
CA GLU A 58 2.66 -3.85 18.34
C GLU A 58 2.04 -3.69 16.94
N ALA A 59 1.41 -4.75 16.42
CA ALA A 59 0.74 -4.72 15.12
C ALA A 59 -0.44 -3.72 15.10
N PHE A 60 -1.24 -3.68 16.15
CA PHE A 60 -2.31 -2.68 16.29
C PHE A 60 -1.78 -1.25 16.44
N GLY A 61 -0.65 -1.08 17.12
CA GLY A 61 0.05 0.20 17.21
C GLY A 61 0.50 0.71 15.83
N ALA A 62 1.06 -0.16 15.02
CA ALA A 62 1.45 0.15 13.64
C ALA A 62 0.23 0.47 12.77
N LEU A 63 -0.84 -0.31 12.88
CA LEU A 63 -2.10 -0.08 12.16
C LEU A 63 -2.71 1.29 12.48
N LYS A 64 -2.69 1.70 13.75
CA LYS A 64 -3.15 3.03 14.18
C LYS A 64 -2.41 4.15 13.45
N THR A 65 -1.09 4.05 13.36
CA THR A 65 -0.25 5.05 12.70
C THR A 65 -0.54 5.11 11.20
N LEU A 66 -0.62 3.96 10.53
CA LEU A 66 -0.98 3.88 9.12
C LEU A 66 -2.38 4.43 8.84
N ALA A 67 -3.37 4.09 9.67
CA ALA A 67 -4.73 4.58 9.53
C ALA A 67 -4.81 6.11 9.65
N LEU A 68 -4.08 6.71 10.59
CA LEU A 68 -4.03 8.17 10.74
C LEU A 68 -3.44 8.86 9.52
N ILE A 69 -2.36 8.32 8.96
CA ILE A 69 -1.73 8.83 7.74
C ILE A 69 -2.71 8.73 6.56
N MET A 70 -3.33 7.56 6.37
CA MET A 70 -4.30 7.35 5.29
C MET A 70 -5.50 8.28 5.39
N ILE A 71 -6.12 8.39 6.56
CA ILE A 71 -7.26 9.30 6.80
C ILE A 71 -6.85 10.74 6.52
N GLY A 72 -5.68 11.16 7.00
CA GLY A 72 -5.16 12.51 6.78
C GLY A 72 -4.99 12.82 5.29
N ILE A 73 -4.36 11.94 4.54
CA ILE A 73 -4.14 12.13 3.10
C ILE A 73 -5.46 12.08 2.33
N ILE A 74 -6.32 11.09 2.57
CA ILE A 74 -7.62 10.97 1.87
C ILE A 74 -8.47 12.22 2.09
N THR A 75 -8.48 12.76 3.31
CA THR A 75 -9.21 14.00 3.62
C THR A 75 -8.62 15.21 2.89
N LEU A 76 -7.31 15.24 2.68
CA LEU A 76 -6.60 16.32 1.98
C LEU A 76 -6.62 16.18 0.45
N VAL A 77 -6.92 15.02 -0.10
CA VAL A 77 -6.89 14.75 -1.55
C VAL A 77 -7.62 15.82 -2.39
N PRO A 78 -8.85 16.26 -2.07
CA PRO A 78 -9.53 17.29 -2.86
C PRO A 78 -8.78 18.63 -2.85
N ILE A 79 -8.20 18.98 -1.71
CA ILE A 79 -7.41 20.23 -1.56
C ILE A 79 -6.08 20.09 -2.29
N LEU A 80 -5.42 18.96 -2.18
CA LEU A 80 -4.19 18.66 -2.90
C LEU A 80 -4.40 18.72 -4.41
N LYS A 81 -5.51 18.20 -4.91
CA LYS A 81 -5.87 18.32 -6.34
C LYS A 81 -5.92 19.78 -6.77
N LEU A 82 -6.68 20.61 -6.06
CA LEU A 82 -6.85 22.03 -6.41
C LEU A 82 -5.52 22.82 -6.44
N ILE A 83 -4.59 22.47 -5.56
CA ILE A 83 -3.30 23.16 -5.46
C ILE A 83 -2.28 22.59 -6.45
N LEU A 84 -2.23 21.28 -6.59
CA LEU A 84 -1.20 20.58 -7.35
C LEU A 84 -1.52 20.49 -8.83
N GLU A 85 -2.79 20.32 -9.21
CA GLU A 85 -3.18 20.16 -10.61
C GLU A 85 -2.69 21.34 -11.49
N PRO A 86 -2.89 22.61 -11.15
CA PRO A 86 -2.43 23.70 -11.98
C PRO A 86 -0.90 23.82 -12.10
N ILE A 87 -0.15 23.27 -11.16
CA ILE A 87 1.31 23.29 -11.16
C ILE A 87 1.87 22.09 -11.92
N ILE A 88 1.28 20.93 -11.70
CA ILE A 88 1.78 19.63 -12.19
C ILE A 88 1.30 19.33 -13.58
N ALA A 89 0.06 19.71 -13.93
CA ALA A 89 -0.52 19.44 -15.23
C ALA A 89 0.36 19.96 -16.39
N PRO A 90 0.81 21.23 -16.40
CA PRO A 90 1.62 21.73 -17.51
C PRO A 90 2.98 21.01 -17.61
N ILE A 91 3.55 20.57 -16.52
CA ILE A 91 4.83 19.86 -16.49
C ILE A 91 4.67 18.46 -17.09
N TYR A 92 3.66 17.70 -16.64
CA TYR A 92 3.44 16.33 -17.10
C TYR A 92 2.92 16.30 -18.55
N GLU A 93 2.06 17.24 -18.93
CA GLU A 93 1.57 17.39 -20.31
C GLU A 93 2.70 17.71 -21.28
N PHE A 94 3.67 18.54 -20.88
CA PHE A 94 4.87 18.80 -21.68
C PHE A 94 5.65 17.53 -22.01
N PHE A 95 5.69 16.56 -21.09
CA PHE A 95 6.29 15.24 -21.29
C PHE A 95 5.34 14.21 -21.92
N GLY A 96 4.11 14.58 -22.27
CA GLY A 96 3.11 13.67 -22.81
C GLY A 96 2.58 12.67 -21.79
N ALA A 97 2.73 12.95 -20.48
CA ALA A 97 2.33 12.10 -19.39
C ALA A 97 1.09 12.66 -18.67
N SER A 98 0.32 11.77 -18.01
CA SER A 98 -0.82 12.23 -17.23
C SER A 98 -0.38 12.83 -15.89
N PRO A 99 -1.00 13.96 -15.45
CA PRO A 99 -0.77 14.55 -14.12
C PRO A 99 -1.01 13.55 -12.96
N ALA A 100 -1.88 12.56 -13.15
CA ALA A 100 -2.13 11.51 -12.18
C ALA A 100 -0.86 10.71 -11.80
N MET A 101 0.13 10.63 -12.71
CA MET A 101 1.39 9.93 -12.45
C MET A 101 2.20 10.53 -11.30
N PHE A 102 2.00 11.82 -11.02
CA PHE A 102 2.61 12.49 -9.88
C PHE A 102 2.27 11.80 -8.55
N ALA A 103 1.02 11.41 -8.36
CA ALA A 103 0.57 10.79 -7.13
C ALA A 103 1.41 9.57 -6.77
N GLY A 104 1.61 8.64 -7.72
CA GLY A 104 2.36 7.40 -7.47
C GLY A 104 3.87 7.56 -7.55
N THR A 105 4.40 8.66 -8.11
CA THR A 105 5.85 8.92 -8.09
C THR A 105 6.34 9.38 -6.72
N ILE A 106 5.49 10.07 -5.96
CA ILE A 106 5.87 10.62 -4.65
C ILE A 106 5.26 9.83 -3.52
N LEU A 107 3.96 9.47 -3.60
CA LEU A 107 3.26 8.79 -2.53
C LEU A 107 3.28 7.27 -2.72
N PRO A 108 3.51 6.48 -1.65
CA PRO A 108 3.25 5.05 -1.65
C PRO A 108 1.76 4.75 -1.82
N VAL A 109 1.45 3.58 -2.38
CA VAL A 109 0.07 3.14 -2.61
C VAL A 109 -0.75 3.06 -1.32
N ASP A 110 -0.14 2.63 -0.23
CA ASP A 110 -0.72 2.53 1.11
C ASP A 110 -0.86 3.88 1.83
N SER A 111 -0.13 4.89 1.38
CA SER A 111 -0.14 6.23 1.96
C SER A 111 -0.92 7.26 1.13
N GLY A 112 -1.85 6.81 0.29
CA GLY A 112 -2.82 7.67 -0.39
C GLY A 112 -2.49 8.02 -1.84
N ALA A 113 -1.50 7.38 -2.48
CA ALA A 113 -1.23 7.57 -3.91
C ALA A 113 -2.46 7.25 -4.77
N TYR A 114 -3.17 6.17 -4.47
CA TYR A 114 -4.31 5.74 -5.27
C TYR A 114 -5.50 6.71 -5.23
N PRO A 115 -6.01 7.15 -4.06
CA PRO A 115 -7.05 8.17 -4.00
C PRO A 115 -6.68 9.46 -4.75
N LEU A 116 -5.45 9.94 -4.59
CA LEU A 116 -4.99 11.13 -5.29
C LEU A 116 -4.89 10.91 -6.81
N ALA A 117 -4.44 9.72 -7.23
CA ALA A 117 -4.37 9.37 -8.65
C ALA A 117 -5.77 9.31 -9.31
N ILE A 118 -6.79 8.78 -8.61
CA ILE A 118 -8.18 8.77 -9.09
C ILE A 118 -8.66 10.20 -9.36
N GLU A 119 -8.43 11.11 -8.43
CA GLU A 119 -8.84 12.51 -8.55
C GLU A 119 -8.12 13.23 -9.68
N LEU A 120 -6.80 13.04 -9.84
CA LEU A 120 -6.01 13.65 -10.89
C LEU A 120 -6.21 13.00 -12.27
N ALA A 121 -6.66 11.76 -12.32
CA ALA A 121 -6.98 11.07 -13.58
C ALA A 121 -8.31 11.48 -14.21
N ASN A 122 -9.10 12.32 -13.52
CA ASN A 122 -10.37 12.86 -14.02
C ASN A 122 -11.32 11.78 -14.59
N GLY A 123 -11.44 10.64 -13.87
CA GLY A 123 -12.34 9.54 -14.23
C GLY A 123 -11.73 8.45 -15.11
N ASN A 124 -10.48 8.58 -15.57
CA ASN A 124 -9.80 7.53 -16.30
C ASN A 124 -9.18 6.50 -15.34
N MET A 125 -9.91 5.42 -15.08
CA MET A 125 -9.49 4.39 -14.14
C MET A 125 -8.22 3.63 -14.55
N SER A 126 -7.95 3.49 -15.85
CA SER A 126 -6.71 2.86 -16.33
C SER A 126 -5.49 3.70 -15.95
N ILE A 127 -5.57 5.00 -16.13
CA ILE A 127 -4.51 5.93 -15.72
C ILE A 127 -4.40 5.98 -14.20
N ALA A 128 -5.52 6.00 -13.48
CA ALA A 128 -5.52 5.97 -12.01
C ALA A 128 -4.86 4.71 -11.46
N ASN A 129 -5.16 3.55 -12.02
CA ASN A 129 -4.54 2.28 -11.61
C ASN A 129 -3.04 2.25 -11.92
N LEU A 130 -2.64 2.67 -13.12
CA LEU A 130 -1.23 2.75 -13.47
C LEU A 130 -0.48 3.71 -12.57
N SER A 131 -1.06 4.87 -12.28
CA SER A 131 -0.43 5.93 -11.50
C SER A 131 -0.44 5.62 -10.00
N GLY A 132 -1.61 5.32 -9.44
CA GLY A 132 -1.77 5.14 -8.00
C GLY A 132 -1.30 3.77 -7.50
N VAL A 133 -1.61 2.70 -8.24
CA VAL A 133 -1.24 1.34 -7.81
C VAL A 133 0.17 1.00 -8.28
N VAL A 134 0.41 1.00 -9.59
CA VAL A 134 1.68 0.51 -10.12
C VAL A 134 2.84 1.47 -9.82
N LEU A 135 2.70 2.79 -10.02
CA LEU A 135 3.72 3.78 -9.63
C LEU A 135 3.85 3.91 -8.12
N GLY A 136 2.74 3.92 -7.38
CA GLY A 136 2.74 4.03 -5.94
C GLY A 136 3.37 2.84 -5.23
N SER A 137 3.21 1.62 -5.76
CA SER A 137 3.84 0.42 -5.19
C SER A 137 5.33 0.27 -5.54
N THR A 138 5.83 1.06 -6.48
CA THR A 138 7.24 1.02 -6.91
C THR A 138 7.98 2.29 -6.51
N PHE A 139 7.81 3.39 -7.25
CA PHE A 139 8.52 4.63 -6.97
C PHE A 139 8.14 5.25 -5.61
N GLY A 140 6.85 5.39 -5.33
CA GLY A 140 6.39 5.97 -4.08
C GLY A 140 6.89 5.20 -2.86
N CYS A 141 6.87 3.87 -2.92
CA CYS A 141 7.41 3.02 -1.85
C CYS A 141 8.92 3.17 -1.65
N ILE A 142 9.70 3.38 -2.72
CA ILE A 142 11.16 3.57 -2.58
C ILE A 142 11.46 4.86 -1.84
N PHE A 143 10.87 5.99 -2.27
CA PHE A 143 11.23 7.31 -1.76
C PHE A 143 10.72 7.57 -0.34
N ILE A 144 9.49 7.24 -0.04
CA ILE A 144 8.87 7.53 1.27
C ILE A 144 8.92 6.32 2.22
N GLY A 145 8.93 5.10 1.69
CA GLY A 145 8.98 3.89 2.49
C GLY A 145 10.40 3.37 2.69
N MET A 146 11.00 2.82 1.64
CA MET A 146 12.25 2.05 1.74
C MET A 146 13.43 2.88 2.22
N ILE A 147 13.66 4.05 1.63
CA ILE A 147 14.84 4.87 1.97
C ILE A 147 14.80 5.31 3.43
N PRO A 148 13.74 5.98 3.94
CA PRO A 148 13.71 6.42 5.33
C PRO A 148 13.70 5.28 6.34
N MET A 149 13.07 4.14 6.01
CA MET A 149 13.03 3.00 6.92
C MET A 149 14.35 2.24 7.00
N THR A 150 15.14 2.23 5.92
CA THR A 150 16.40 1.46 5.86
C THR A 150 17.58 2.25 6.40
N LEU A 151 17.64 3.56 6.15
CA LEU A 151 18.75 4.42 6.56
C LEU A 151 19.17 4.29 8.03
N PRO A 152 18.26 4.24 9.02
CA PRO A 152 18.63 4.12 10.44
C PRO A 152 19.32 2.80 10.80
N PHE A 153 19.15 1.75 9.99
CA PHE A 153 19.71 0.41 10.23
C PHE A 153 20.99 0.13 9.45
N LEU A 154 21.34 1.01 8.49
CA LEU A 154 22.54 0.86 7.68
C LEU A 154 23.76 1.35 8.43
N LYS A 155 24.87 0.60 8.27
CA LYS A 155 26.19 1.07 8.67
C LYS A 155 26.75 2.02 7.61
N GLU A 156 27.63 2.94 8.01
CA GLU A 156 28.24 3.91 7.09
C GLU A 156 28.96 3.25 5.92
N GLU A 157 29.57 2.09 6.13
CA GLU A 157 30.27 1.29 5.10
C GLU A 157 29.32 0.76 4.02
N ASP A 158 28.02 0.58 4.33
CA ASP A 158 27.01 0.02 3.43
C ASP A 158 26.26 1.08 2.62
N TYR A 159 26.43 2.37 2.90
CA TYR A 159 25.69 3.43 2.20
C TYR A 159 25.92 3.44 0.69
N ASN A 160 27.14 3.16 0.23
CA ASN A 160 27.44 3.11 -1.20
C ASN A 160 26.73 1.95 -1.90
N CYS A 161 26.68 0.78 -1.25
CA CYS A 161 25.96 -0.38 -1.78
C CYS A 161 24.45 -0.13 -1.81
N PHE A 162 23.91 0.49 -0.76
CA PHE A 162 22.49 0.86 -0.70
C PHE A 162 22.12 1.88 -1.79
N ALA A 163 22.91 2.94 -1.95
CA ALA A 163 22.70 3.93 -2.98
C ALA A 163 22.74 3.31 -4.39
N ALA A 164 23.70 2.42 -4.65
CA ALA A 164 23.78 1.70 -5.92
C ALA A 164 22.54 0.81 -6.15
N ALA A 165 22.07 0.10 -5.12
CA ALA A 165 20.85 -0.73 -5.18
C ALA A 165 19.61 0.11 -5.48
N VAL A 166 19.45 1.26 -4.84
CA VAL A 166 18.34 2.20 -5.10
C VAL A 166 18.40 2.73 -6.54
N LEU A 167 19.58 3.11 -7.04
CA LEU A 167 19.74 3.57 -8.43
C LEU A 167 19.38 2.47 -9.43
N VAL A 168 19.82 1.24 -9.20
CA VAL A 168 19.45 0.10 -10.05
C VAL A 168 17.95 -0.14 -10.01
N ALA A 169 17.32 -0.09 -8.84
CA ALA A 169 15.88 -0.22 -8.69
C ALA A 169 15.13 0.85 -9.49
N ILE A 170 15.54 2.12 -9.39
CA ILE A 170 14.92 3.23 -10.14
C ILE A 170 15.02 3.02 -11.66
N ILE A 171 16.14 2.50 -12.16
CA ILE A 171 16.33 2.24 -13.59
C ILE A 171 15.54 1.02 -14.07
N THR A 172 15.42 -0.02 -13.24
CA THR A 172 14.75 -1.28 -13.62
C THR A 172 13.21 -1.17 -13.56
N ILE A 173 12.66 -0.30 -12.71
CA ILE A 173 11.22 -0.11 -12.58
C ILE A 173 10.54 0.26 -13.92
N PRO A 174 10.98 1.25 -14.69
CA PRO A 174 10.38 1.56 -15.99
C PRO A 174 10.42 0.38 -16.98
N ILE A 175 11.53 -0.37 -16.97
CA ILE A 175 11.71 -1.54 -17.85
C ILE A 175 10.72 -2.65 -17.49
N GLY A 176 10.59 -2.96 -16.20
CA GLY A 176 9.63 -3.95 -15.70
C GLY A 176 8.18 -3.58 -16.02
N ARG A 177 7.87 -2.29 -16.05
CA ARG A 177 6.53 -1.77 -16.41
C ARG A 177 6.20 -1.91 -17.88
N ILE A 178 7.15 -1.59 -18.74
CA ILE A 178 6.96 -1.77 -20.19
C ILE A 178 6.74 -3.26 -20.46
N ALA A 179 7.51 -4.14 -19.84
CA ALA A 179 7.33 -5.57 -19.97
C ALA A 179 5.98 -6.07 -19.42
N GLY A 180 5.55 -5.58 -18.27
CA GLY A 180 4.26 -5.94 -17.66
C GLY A 180 3.04 -5.31 -18.35
N GLY A 181 3.21 -4.19 -19.06
CA GLY A 181 2.14 -3.57 -19.84
C GLY A 181 1.94 -4.20 -21.23
N LEU A 182 2.88 -5.05 -21.65
CA LEU A 182 2.80 -5.81 -22.90
C LEU A 182 2.24 -7.24 -22.70
N ALA A 183 2.11 -7.69 -21.45
CA ALA A 183 1.56 -8.98 -21.07
C ALA A 183 0.07 -8.87 -20.69
#